data_9e9499931f5091bf41af62015693fa39
#
_entry.id   9e9499931f5091bf41af62015693fa39
#
_cell.length_a   1.000
_cell.length_b   1.000
_cell.length_c   1.000
_cell.angle_alpha   90.00
_cell.angle_beta   90.00
_cell.angle_gamma   90.00
#
_symmetry.space_group_name_H-M   'P 1'
#
loop_
_entity.id
_entity.type
_entity.pdbx_description
1 polymer ?
#
loop_
_entity_poly.entity_id
_entity_poly.type
_entity_poly.pdbx_seq_one_letter_code
_entity_poly.pdbx_strand_id
1 'polypeptide(L)'
;MKTIFVSSTFRDMDFERDLIQRRVVPAVNRLARRYGDEISCRDLRWGVNTMDMDSEEGARKVLTVCLDEIQKCRPYMIVLLGDRYGWIPDESLIADAMERAGMGRTAQEPGGLELSVTALEIEYGALWNPDQRKHTLFYFRRIKGSAPEACRPEDRHHAEKLKQLKERIIRLAGGQVREYCLTWNGETDEPDGLDDFAAMVERDICAQMQHDWEETARLTSWQRELRFQWEYAREKSVRFTSRKHLLARYLSMLEGGHRLFAVRG
;
A
#
# COMPACT_ATOMS: atom_id res chain seq x y z
N MET A 1 -11.14 -14.08 3.23
CA MET A 1 -10.75 -13.40 1.97
C MET A 1 -9.76 -12.31 2.30
N LYS A 2 -8.59 -12.31 1.68
CA LYS A 2 -7.55 -11.28 1.83
C LYS A 2 -7.47 -10.46 0.55
N THR A 3 -7.04 -9.21 0.64
CA THR A 3 -6.96 -8.32 -0.52
C THR A 3 -5.53 -7.78 -0.66
N ILE A 4 -5.00 -7.81 -1.88
CA ILE A 4 -3.73 -7.19 -2.24
C ILE A 4 -4.02 -5.79 -2.75
N PHE A 5 -3.37 -4.77 -2.20
CA PHE A 5 -3.42 -3.41 -2.74
C PHE A 5 -2.28 -3.20 -3.75
N VAL A 6 -2.59 -2.67 -4.93
CA VAL A 6 -1.58 -2.31 -5.93
C VAL A 6 -1.45 -0.80 -6.02
N SER A 7 -0.29 -0.28 -5.63
CA SER A 7 0.06 1.13 -5.72
C SER A 7 1.05 1.38 -6.85
N SER A 8 0.74 2.30 -7.72
CA SER A 8 1.64 2.84 -8.75
C SER A 8 1.07 4.12 -9.34
N THR A 9 1.86 4.82 -10.13
CA THR A 9 1.33 5.83 -11.06
C THR A 9 0.40 5.18 -12.09
N PHE A 10 -0.66 5.92 -12.51
CA PHE A 10 -1.70 5.36 -13.39
C PHE A 10 -1.32 5.37 -14.87
N ARG A 11 -0.53 6.35 -15.31
CA ARG A 11 -0.28 6.59 -16.74
C ARG A 11 0.72 5.65 -17.40
N ASP A 12 1.56 5.00 -16.63
CA ASP A 12 2.74 4.31 -17.15
C ASP A 12 2.91 2.87 -16.67
N MET A 13 1.97 2.35 -15.87
CA MET A 13 2.02 1.00 -15.28
C MET A 13 0.82 0.13 -15.67
N ASP A 14 0.16 0.44 -16.79
CA ASP A 14 -1.06 -0.27 -17.20
C ASP A 14 -0.79 -1.74 -17.53
N PHE A 15 0.28 -2.03 -18.26
CA PHE A 15 0.65 -3.39 -18.65
C PHE A 15 0.97 -4.26 -17.44
N GLU A 16 1.75 -3.72 -16.50
CA GLU A 16 2.12 -4.41 -15.27
C GLU A 16 0.89 -4.70 -14.40
N ARG A 17 0.03 -3.71 -14.24
CA ARG A 17 -1.22 -3.85 -13.45
C ARG A 17 -2.16 -4.88 -14.06
N ASP A 18 -2.31 -4.87 -15.38
CA ASP A 18 -3.13 -5.84 -16.10
C ASP A 18 -2.60 -7.27 -15.93
N LEU A 19 -1.28 -7.45 -15.99
CA LEU A 19 -0.68 -8.75 -15.73
C LEU A 19 -0.85 -9.23 -14.29
N ILE A 20 -0.75 -8.34 -13.32
CA ILE A 20 -1.05 -8.68 -11.92
C ILE A 20 -2.48 -9.21 -11.82
N GLN A 21 -3.46 -8.53 -12.42
CA GLN A 21 -4.85 -8.95 -12.38
C GLN A 21 -5.10 -10.26 -13.13
N ARG A 22 -4.55 -10.40 -14.36
CA ARG A 22 -4.87 -11.53 -15.24
C ARG A 22 -4.06 -12.78 -14.98
N ARG A 23 -2.86 -12.66 -14.41
CA ARG A 23 -1.93 -13.78 -14.22
C ARG A 23 -1.60 -14.02 -12.74
N VAL A 24 -1.13 -12.98 -12.02
CA VAL A 24 -0.64 -13.14 -10.64
C VAL A 24 -1.79 -13.46 -9.68
N VAL A 25 -2.88 -12.71 -9.69
CA VAL A 25 -4.02 -12.93 -8.79
C VAL A 25 -4.64 -14.32 -8.96
N PRO A 26 -4.89 -14.84 -10.19
CA PRO A 26 -5.35 -16.22 -10.37
C PRO A 26 -4.35 -17.26 -9.85
N ALA A 27 -3.05 -17.04 -10.01
CA ALA A 27 -2.03 -17.96 -9.49
C ALA A 27 -2.03 -18.01 -7.97
N VAL A 28 -2.06 -16.85 -7.32
CA VAL A 28 -2.17 -16.74 -5.86
C VAL A 28 -3.46 -17.39 -5.35
N ASN A 29 -4.57 -17.23 -6.06
CA ASN A 29 -5.84 -17.88 -5.70
C ASN A 29 -5.78 -19.42 -5.79
N ARG A 30 -5.05 -19.98 -6.78
CA ARG A 30 -4.83 -21.44 -6.82
C ARG A 30 -4.09 -21.94 -5.57
N LEU A 31 -3.14 -21.15 -5.07
CA LEU A 31 -2.43 -21.46 -3.83
C LEU A 31 -3.33 -21.26 -2.60
N ALA A 32 -4.05 -20.14 -2.51
CA ALA A 32 -4.92 -19.76 -1.40
C ALA A 32 -6.00 -20.82 -1.09
N ARG A 33 -6.58 -21.42 -2.13
CA ARG A 33 -7.58 -22.50 -2.00
C ARG A 33 -7.08 -23.70 -1.21
N ARG A 34 -5.77 -23.98 -1.24
CA ARG A 34 -5.17 -25.08 -0.44
C ARG A 34 -5.22 -24.79 1.06
N TYR A 35 -5.33 -23.52 1.42
CA TYR A 35 -5.43 -23.04 2.80
C TYR A 35 -6.85 -22.60 3.18
N GLY A 36 -7.85 -22.86 2.30
CA GLY A 36 -9.23 -22.45 2.52
C GLY A 36 -9.45 -20.93 2.47
N ASP A 37 -8.57 -20.20 1.78
CA ASP A 37 -8.62 -18.74 1.65
C ASP A 37 -8.89 -18.31 0.20
N GLU A 38 -9.24 -17.05 0.02
CA GLU A 38 -9.47 -16.41 -1.27
C GLU A 38 -8.79 -15.05 -1.30
N ILE A 39 -8.22 -14.70 -2.46
CA ILE A 39 -7.49 -13.47 -2.65
C ILE A 39 -8.21 -12.61 -3.68
N SER A 40 -8.44 -11.36 -3.34
CA SER A 40 -8.81 -10.31 -4.27
C SER A 40 -7.66 -9.32 -4.47
N CYS A 41 -7.76 -8.49 -5.49
CA CYS A 41 -6.81 -7.42 -5.74
C CYS A 41 -7.56 -6.11 -5.89
N ARG A 42 -7.07 -5.06 -5.23
CA ARG A 42 -7.59 -3.71 -5.36
C ARG A 42 -6.65 -2.87 -6.20
N ASP A 43 -7.14 -2.49 -7.37
CA ASP A 43 -6.51 -1.57 -8.30
C ASP A 43 -7.42 -0.34 -8.46
N LEU A 44 -6.97 0.82 -8.00
CA LEU A 44 -7.78 2.05 -7.97
C LEU A 44 -7.93 2.74 -9.33
N ARG A 45 -7.32 2.22 -10.41
CA ARG A 45 -7.67 2.66 -11.77
C ARG A 45 -9.17 2.51 -12.07
N TRP A 46 -9.79 1.52 -11.43
CA TRP A 46 -11.22 1.24 -11.56
C TRP A 46 -11.98 1.79 -10.34
N GLY A 47 -12.62 2.92 -10.50
CA GLY A 47 -13.51 3.46 -9.46
C GLY A 47 -13.12 4.81 -8.87
N VAL A 48 -11.98 5.38 -9.25
CA VAL A 48 -11.66 6.79 -8.97
C VAL A 48 -11.81 7.56 -10.27
N ASN A 49 -12.83 8.44 -10.34
CA ASN A 49 -12.99 9.31 -11.50
C ASN A 49 -11.94 10.43 -11.43
N THR A 50 -10.89 10.28 -12.24
CA THR A 50 -9.79 11.25 -12.30
C THR A 50 -10.20 12.57 -13.00
N MET A 51 -11.36 12.62 -13.63
CA MET A 51 -11.88 13.85 -14.26
C MET A 51 -12.25 14.94 -13.23
N ASP A 52 -12.52 14.54 -11.99
CA ASP A 52 -12.82 15.49 -10.89
C ASP A 52 -11.58 15.94 -10.11
N MET A 53 -10.37 15.50 -10.50
CA MET A 53 -9.12 15.81 -9.78
C MET A 53 -8.70 17.28 -9.88
N ASP A 54 -9.24 18.03 -10.85
CA ASP A 54 -8.99 19.46 -11.00
C ASP A 54 -9.77 20.30 -9.98
N SER A 55 -10.72 19.69 -9.24
CA SER A 55 -11.43 20.34 -8.14
C SER A 55 -10.84 19.92 -6.79
N GLU A 56 -10.83 20.83 -5.81
CA GLU A 56 -10.40 20.56 -4.44
C GLU A 56 -11.21 19.40 -3.82
N GLU A 57 -12.50 19.35 -4.10
CA GLU A 57 -13.39 18.29 -3.60
C GLU A 57 -13.06 16.93 -4.22
N GLY A 58 -12.81 16.90 -5.53
CA GLY A 58 -12.40 15.68 -6.24
C GLY A 58 -11.05 15.16 -5.73
N ALA A 59 -10.07 16.04 -5.58
CA ALA A 59 -8.76 15.70 -5.02
C ALA A 59 -8.87 15.13 -3.59
N ARG A 60 -9.67 15.77 -2.73
CA ARG A 60 -9.94 15.29 -1.37
C ARG A 60 -10.60 13.90 -1.35
N LYS A 61 -11.55 13.66 -2.25
CA LYS A 61 -12.22 12.37 -2.40
C LYS A 61 -11.25 11.27 -2.82
N VAL A 62 -10.39 11.55 -3.81
CA VAL A 62 -9.35 10.61 -4.28
C VAL A 62 -8.45 10.19 -3.11
N LEU A 63 -7.88 11.14 -2.39
CA LEU A 63 -7.00 10.87 -1.24
C LEU A 63 -7.71 10.04 -0.17
N THR A 64 -8.96 10.38 0.16
CA THR A 64 -9.73 9.64 1.17
C THR A 64 -9.96 8.20 0.73
N VAL A 65 -10.36 7.98 -0.53
CA VAL A 65 -10.60 6.63 -1.07
C VAL A 65 -9.31 5.81 -1.08
N CYS A 66 -8.18 6.39 -1.52
CA CYS A 66 -6.89 5.70 -1.53
C CYS A 66 -6.50 5.19 -0.14
N LEU A 67 -6.54 6.06 0.86
CA LEU A 67 -6.15 5.69 2.22
C LEU A 67 -7.13 4.67 2.86
N ASP A 68 -8.43 4.81 2.60
CA ASP A 68 -9.44 3.87 3.07
C ASP A 68 -9.26 2.47 2.45
N GLU A 69 -8.98 2.39 1.15
CA GLU A 69 -8.77 1.12 0.48
C GLU A 69 -7.47 0.44 0.92
N ILE A 70 -6.38 1.20 1.12
CA ILE A 70 -5.14 0.66 1.71
C ILE A 70 -5.43 0.03 3.08
N GLN A 71 -6.20 0.71 3.93
CA GLN A 71 -6.55 0.19 5.25
C GLN A 71 -7.33 -1.12 5.19
N LYS A 72 -8.26 -1.25 4.23
CA LYS A 72 -9.06 -2.47 4.01
C LYS A 72 -8.22 -3.63 3.45
N CYS A 73 -7.18 -3.32 2.67
CA CYS A 73 -6.34 -4.31 1.99
C CYS A 73 -5.18 -4.84 2.84
N ARG A 74 -4.94 -4.26 4.02
CA ARG A 74 -3.84 -4.73 4.88
C ARG A 74 -3.92 -6.23 5.15
N PRO A 75 -2.76 -6.91 5.22
CA PRO A 75 -1.40 -6.36 5.22
C PRO A 75 -0.71 -6.31 3.84
N TYR A 76 -1.29 -6.85 2.77
CA TYR A 76 -0.56 -7.10 1.52
C TYR A 76 -0.61 -5.90 0.56
N MET A 77 0.57 -5.47 0.10
CA MET A 77 0.72 -4.39 -0.85
C MET A 77 1.79 -4.70 -1.89
N ILE A 78 1.51 -4.40 -3.14
CA ILE A 78 2.46 -4.41 -4.25
C ILE A 78 2.65 -2.97 -4.71
N VAL A 79 3.90 -2.52 -4.73
CA VAL A 79 4.28 -1.18 -5.17
C VAL A 79 5.08 -1.27 -6.45
N LEU A 80 4.65 -0.55 -7.48
CA LEU A 80 5.34 -0.45 -8.77
C LEU A 80 5.83 0.99 -8.95
N LEU A 81 7.13 1.17 -9.16
CA LEU A 81 7.74 2.47 -9.40
C LEU A 81 8.60 2.45 -10.67
N GLY A 82 8.22 3.29 -11.63
CA GLY A 82 8.98 3.60 -12.83
C GLY A 82 9.81 4.86 -12.68
N ASP A 83 9.70 5.77 -13.65
CA ASP A 83 10.41 7.04 -13.67
C ASP A 83 9.48 8.24 -13.38
N ARG A 84 8.19 7.99 -13.13
CA ARG A 84 7.20 8.99 -12.75
C ARG A 84 6.98 9.02 -11.24
N TYR A 85 6.87 10.23 -10.69
CA TYR A 85 6.51 10.42 -9.28
C TYR A 85 5.01 10.46 -9.07
N GLY A 86 4.28 10.95 -10.06
CA GLY A 86 2.84 11.10 -10.05
C GLY A 86 2.37 12.48 -9.58
N TRP A 87 1.05 12.64 -9.58
CA TRP A 87 0.41 13.91 -9.23
C TRP A 87 0.61 14.28 -7.76
N ILE A 88 1.00 15.54 -7.53
CA ILE A 88 1.18 16.14 -6.21
C ILE A 88 -0.04 17.04 -5.93
N PRO A 89 -0.93 16.67 -5.00
CA PRO A 89 -2.02 17.52 -4.54
C PRO A 89 -1.51 18.71 -3.71
N ASP A 90 -2.39 19.69 -3.45
CA ASP A 90 -2.09 20.79 -2.55
C ASP A 90 -1.74 20.29 -1.14
N GLU A 91 -0.76 20.92 -0.49
CA GLU A 91 -0.28 20.52 0.85
C GLU A 91 -1.39 20.44 1.89
N SER A 92 -2.38 21.34 1.81
CA SER A 92 -3.54 21.36 2.71
C SER A 92 -4.37 20.08 2.60
N LEU A 93 -4.54 19.56 1.38
CA LEU A 93 -5.27 18.32 1.12
C LEU A 93 -4.53 17.09 1.63
N ILE A 94 -3.21 17.08 1.46
CA ILE A 94 -2.35 16.03 2.01
C ILE A 94 -2.42 16.05 3.54
N ALA A 95 -2.28 17.23 4.16
CA ALA A 95 -2.36 17.40 5.62
C ALA A 95 -3.70 16.90 6.17
N ASP A 96 -4.81 17.27 5.57
CA ASP A 96 -6.15 16.82 5.93
C ASP A 96 -6.32 15.30 5.79
N ALA A 97 -5.79 14.72 4.70
CA ALA A 97 -5.86 13.28 4.47
C ALA A 97 -5.05 12.51 5.52
N MET A 98 -3.85 12.98 5.83
CA MET A 98 -2.98 12.42 6.86
C MET A 98 -3.63 12.50 8.25
N GLU A 99 -4.21 13.62 8.63
CA GLU A 99 -4.90 13.78 9.91
C GLU A 99 -6.08 12.81 10.05
N ARG A 100 -6.92 12.70 9.01
CA ARG A 100 -8.06 11.76 8.97
C ARG A 100 -7.61 10.30 9.05
N ALA A 101 -6.47 9.98 8.49
CA ALA A 101 -5.88 8.63 8.55
C ALA A 101 -5.23 8.33 9.92
N GLY A 102 -5.25 9.28 10.87
CA GLY A 102 -4.59 9.14 12.16
C GLY A 102 -3.07 9.22 12.08
N MET A 103 -2.56 9.73 10.96
CA MET A 103 -1.16 9.95 10.70
C MET A 103 -0.81 11.31 11.33
N GLY A 104 -0.42 11.33 12.60
CA GLY A 104 -0.03 12.58 13.24
C GLY A 104 1.04 13.31 12.41
N ARG A 105 1.00 14.65 12.43
CA ARG A 105 2.07 15.49 11.86
C ARG A 105 3.40 15.14 12.53
N THR A 106 4.12 14.19 11.99
CA THR A 106 5.55 14.12 12.27
C THR A 106 6.23 15.14 11.36
N ALA A 107 6.31 16.37 11.88
CA ALA A 107 6.94 17.53 11.25
C ALA A 107 8.46 17.35 10.98
N GLN A 108 8.96 16.15 10.91
CA GLN A 108 10.39 15.84 10.83
C GLN A 108 10.82 15.07 9.58
N GLU A 109 9.96 14.98 8.56
CA GLU A 109 10.40 14.34 7.32
C GLU A 109 11.09 15.38 6.41
N PRO A 110 12.33 15.09 5.94
CA PRO A 110 12.98 15.95 4.96
C PRO A 110 12.21 15.91 3.65
N GLY A 111 11.58 17.02 3.26
CA GLY A 111 10.89 17.16 1.99
C GLY A 111 9.50 17.80 2.04
N GLY A 112 9.00 18.19 3.22
CA GLY A 112 7.70 18.84 3.35
C GLY A 112 6.52 17.91 3.01
N LEU A 113 5.32 18.48 2.91
CA LEU A 113 4.08 17.78 2.53
C LEU A 113 3.89 17.63 1.01
N GLU A 114 4.92 17.87 0.20
CA GLU A 114 4.87 17.71 -1.25
C GLU A 114 4.95 16.21 -1.65
N LEU A 115 3.95 15.45 -1.25
CA LEU A 115 3.84 14.04 -1.60
C LEU A 115 2.91 13.86 -2.79
N SER A 116 3.33 13.06 -3.77
CA SER A 116 2.36 12.57 -4.75
C SER A 116 1.38 11.59 -4.09
N VAL A 117 0.23 11.36 -4.72
CA VAL A 117 -0.74 10.38 -4.22
C VAL A 117 -0.07 9.01 -4.05
N THR A 118 0.73 8.58 -5.03
CA THR A 118 1.48 7.32 -4.96
C THR A 118 2.48 7.32 -3.79
N ALA A 119 3.20 8.42 -3.57
CA ALA A 119 4.12 8.53 -2.43
C ALA A 119 3.38 8.47 -1.09
N LEU A 120 2.23 9.13 -0.97
CA LEU A 120 1.38 9.07 0.22
C LEU A 120 0.85 7.64 0.47
N GLU A 121 0.42 6.94 -0.57
CA GLU A 121 0.02 5.52 -0.48
C GLU A 121 1.15 4.64 0.07
N ILE A 122 2.37 4.83 -0.42
CA ILE A 122 3.55 4.08 0.00
C ILE A 122 3.91 4.40 1.45
N GLU A 123 3.93 5.66 1.83
CA GLU A 123 4.21 6.08 3.22
C GLU A 123 3.18 5.49 4.17
N TYR A 124 1.89 5.66 3.88
CA TYR A 124 0.81 5.17 4.72
C TYR A 124 0.67 3.64 4.70
N GLY A 125 0.73 3.05 3.52
CA GLY A 125 0.49 1.62 3.31
C GLY A 125 1.66 0.73 3.73
N ALA A 126 2.89 1.27 3.71
CA ALA A 126 4.09 0.48 3.90
C ALA A 126 5.09 1.07 4.89
N LEU A 127 5.62 2.29 4.64
CA LEU A 127 6.86 2.72 5.28
C LEU A 127 6.70 3.11 6.75
N TRP A 128 5.57 3.64 7.16
CA TRP A 128 5.32 4.10 8.53
C TRP A 128 5.06 2.97 9.52
N ASN A 129 4.61 1.82 9.05
CA ASN A 129 4.35 0.67 9.92
C ASN A 129 5.34 -0.47 9.61
N PRO A 130 6.25 -0.84 10.53
CA PRO A 130 7.20 -1.92 10.32
C PRO A 130 6.57 -3.27 9.99
N ASP A 131 5.41 -3.60 10.56
CA ASP A 131 4.72 -4.86 10.29
C ASP A 131 4.09 -4.85 8.89
N GLN A 132 3.52 -3.72 8.48
CA GLN A 132 2.99 -3.54 7.14
C GLN A 132 4.10 -3.62 6.08
N ARG A 133 5.26 -3.03 6.38
CA ARG A 133 6.43 -3.01 5.52
C ARG A 133 6.91 -4.42 5.15
N LYS A 134 6.85 -5.37 6.10
CA LYS A 134 7.22 -6.77 5.85
C LYS A 134 6.32 -7.46 4.82
N HIS A 135 5.10 -6.99 4.65
CA HIS A 135 4.09 -7.55 3.74
C HIS A 135 3.94 -6.72 2.45
N THR A 136 4.86 -5.78 2.21
CA THR A 136 4.88 -4.96 1.01
C THR A 136 6.03 -5.38 0.11
N LEU A 137 5.74 -5.62 -1.15
CA LEU A 137 6.72 -5.93 -2.19
C LEU A 137 6.89 -4.72 -3.10
N PHE A 138 8.12 -4.31 -3.33
CA PHE A 138 8.47 -3.14 -4.15
C PHE A 138 9.16 -3.57 -5.42
N TYR A 139 8.66 -3.12 -6.57
CA TYR A 139 9.22 -3.41 -7.89
C TYR A 139 9.61 -2.12 -8.59
N PHE A 140 10.90 -1.96 -8.88
CA PHE A 140 11.44 -0.79 -9.57
C PHE A 140 11.66 -1.14 -11.02
N ARG A 141 10.93 -0.48 -11.91
CA ARG A 141 11.06 -0.65 -13.35
C ARG A 141 12.25 0.14 -13.88
N ARG A 142 12.98 -0.48 -14.78
CA ARG A 142 13.95 0.17 -15.68
C ARG A 142 13.55 -0.11 -17.12
N ILE A 143 13.55 0.91 -17.97
CA ILE A 143 13.33 0.76 -19.40
C ILE A 143 14.68 0.85 -20.10
N LYS A 144 15.01 -0.18 -20.89
CA LYS A 144 16.19 -0.18 -21.77
C LYS A 144 15.81 0.44 -23.11
N GLY A 145 16.65 1.33 -23.61
CA GLY A 145 16.40 2.04 -24.86
C GLY A 145 15.56 3.29 -24.67
N SER A 146 14.73 3.60 -25.67
CA SER A 146 13.90 4.82 -25.67
C SER A 146 12.61 4.57 -24.91
N ALA A 147 12.47 5.21 -23.76
CA ALA A 147 11.21 5.17 -23.00
C ALA A 147 10.14 6.02 -23.71
N PRO A 148 8.87 5.52 -23.81
CA PRO A 148 7.75 6.31 -24.32
C PRO A 148 7.51 7.54 -23.42
N GLU A 149 6.87 8.56 -23.97
CA GLU A 149 6.61 9.80 -23.26
C GLU A 149 5.81 9.57 -21.96
N ALA A 150 4.84 8.68 -22.01
CA ALA A 150 4.03 8.30 -20.83
C ALA A 150 4.86 7.74 -19.67
N CYS A 151 6.04 7.20 -19.93
CA CYS A 151 6.93 6.62 -18.93
C CYS A 151 8.02 7.57 -18.45
N ARG A 152 8.13 8.77 -19.04
CA ARG A 152 9.18 9.74 -18.66
C ARG A 152 8.77 10.51 -17.40
N PRO A 153 9.75 11.02 -16.63
CA PRO A 153 9.47 11.92 -15.51
C PRO A 153 8.67 13.14 -15.96
N GLU A 154 7.80 13.62 -15.12
CA GLU A 154 7.01 14.84 -15.37
C GLU A 154 7.91 16.07 -15.58
N ASP A 155 8.89 16.22 -14.68
CA ASP A 155 9.93 17.26 -14.71
C ASP A 155 11.09 16.87 -13.79
N ARG A 156 12.06 17.78 -13.63
CA ARG A 156 13.25 17.56 -12.79
C ARG A 156 12.90 17.48 -11.29
N HIS A 157 11.91 18.24 -10.83
CA HIS A 157 11.48 18.23 -9.43
C HIS A 157 10.85 16.87 -9.07
N HIS A 158 9.93 16.38 -9.90
CA HIS A 158 9.32 15.05 -9.73
C HIS A 158 10.37 13.93 -9.78
N ALA A 159 11.34 14.02 -10.69
CA ALA A 159 12.42 13.03 -10.77
C ALA A 159 13.26 12.99 -9.48
N GLU A 160 13.59 14.13 -8.88
CA GLU A 160 14.33 14.19 -7.62
C GLU A 160 13.50 13.65 -6.44
N LYS A 161 12.21 13.99 -6.36
CA LYS A 161 11.29 13.45 -5.35
C LYS A 161 11.17 11.93 -5.45
N LEU A 162 11.05 11.39 -6.66
CA LEU A 162 11.00 9.95 -6.88
C LEU A 162 12.30 9.25 -6.43
N LYS A 163 13.44 9.85 -6.76
CA LYS A 163 14.74 9.34 -6.34
C LYS A 163 14.83 9.26 -4.80
N GLN A 164 14.44 10.33 -4.10
CA GLN A 164 14.41 10.36 -2.64
C GLN A 164 13.47 9.29 -2.06
N LEU A 165 12.29 9.10 -2.66
CA LEU A 165 11.36 8.04 -2.28
C LEU A 165 11.97 6.65 -2.47
N LYS A 166 12.58 6.36 -3.62
CA LYS A 166 13.26 5.08 -3.88
C LYS A 166 14.40 4.82 -2.90
N GLU A 167 15.23 5.81 -2.61
CA GLU A 167 16.32 5.72 -1.61
C GLU A 167 15.77 5.44 -0.21
N ARG A 168 14.66 6.08 0.17
CA ARG A 168 13.97 5.83 1.42
C ARG A 168 13.43 4.40 1.51
N ILE A 169 12.79 3.91 0.45
CA ILE A 169 12.31 2.53 0.37
C ILE A 169 13.48 1.54 0.52
N ILE A 170 14.57 1.73 -0.21
CA ILE A 170 15.76 0.86 -0.13
C ILE A 170 16.31 0.84 1.30
N ARG A 171 16.42 2.00 1.95
CA ARG A 171 16.93 2.10 3.32
C ARG A 171 16.05 1.36 4.33
N LEU A 172 14.71 1.42 4.18
CA LEU A 172 13.77 0.88 5.15
C LEU A 172 13.31 -0.55 4.84
N ALA A 173 13.26 -0.93 3.57
CA ALA A 173 12.65 -2.15 3.06
C ALA A 173 13.47 -2.84 1.95
N GLY A 174 14.79 -2.66 1.94
CA GLY A 174 15.66 -3.15 0.84
C GLY A 174 15.52 -4.65 0.55
N GLY A 175 15.23 -5.47 1.56
CA GLY A 175 14.98 -6.90 1.37
C GLY A 175 13.75 -7.25 0.54
N GLN A 176 12.77 -6.36 0.46
CA GLN A 176 11.54 -6.49 -0.31
C GLN A 176 11.58 -5.78 -1.67
N VAL A 177 12.70 -5.12 -2.00
CA VAL A 177 12.86 -4.41 -3.29
C VAL A 177 13.39 -5.37 -4.35
N ARG A 178 12.78 -5.32 -5.52
CA ARG A 178 13.21 -6.00 -6.75
C ARG A 178 13.30 -4.98 -7.88
N GLU A 179 14.28 -5.16 -8.75
CA GLU A 179 14.38 -4.40 -9.99
C GLU A 179 14.03 -5.32 -11.16
N TYR A 180 13.34 -4.76 -12.16
CA TYR A 180 13.07 -5.45 -13.41
C TYR A 180 13.30 -4.52 -14.59
N CYS A 181 13.60 -5.11 -15.74
CA CYS A 181 13.88 -4.36 -16.95
C CYS A 181 12.86 -4.70 -18.04
N LEU A 182 12.34 -3.66 -18.67
CA LEU A 182 11.55 -3.78 -19.89
C LEU A 182 12.33 -3.18 -21.06
N THR A 183 12.07 -3.71 -22.25
CA THR A 183 12.53 -3.11 -23.51
C THR A 183 11.29 -2.66 -24.27
N TRP A 184 11.24 -1.39 -24.69
CA TRP A 184 10.06 -0.88 -25.38
C TRP A 184 10.15 -1.17 -26.87
N ASN A 185 9.14 -1.82 -27.42
CA ASN A 185 9.01 -2.07 -28.85
C ASN A 185 8.30 -0.86 -29.48
N GLY A 186 9.06 -0.07 -30.26
CA GLY A 186 8.54 1.13 -30.90
C GLY A 186 7.58 0.90 -32.07
N GLU A 187 7.45 -0.35 -32.56
CA GLU A 187 6.52 -0.69 -33.64
C GLU A 187 5.12 -1.04 -33.09
N THR A 188 5.06 -1.77 -31.98
CA THR A 188 3.81 -2.21 -31.36
C THR A 188 3.36 -1.30 -30.23
N ASP A 189 4.22 -0.39 -29.78
CA ASP A 189 4.05 0.45 -28.58
C ASP A 189 3.79 -0.39 -27.31
N GLU A 190 4.38 -1.58 -27.24
CA GLU A 190 4.25 -2.51 -26.11
C GLU A 190 5.63 -2.83 -25.52
N PRO A 191 5.71 -3.10 -24.21
CA PRO A 191 6.96 -3.49 -23.56
C PRO A 191 7.20 -5.00 -23.63
N ASP A 192 8.43 -5.39 -23.97
CA ASP A 192 8.95 -6.75 -23.83
C ASP A 192 9.55 -6.97 -22.42
N GLY A 193 9.46 -8.20 -21.92
CA GLY A 193 9.96 -8.57 -20.57
C GLY A 193 8.89 -8.60 -19.47
N LEU A 194 7.64 -8.37 -19.84
CA LEU A 194 6.49 -8.42 -18.92
C LEU A 194 6.26 -9.81 -18.34
N ASP A 195 6.56 -10.88 -19.07
CA ASP A 195 6.39 -12.24 -18.59
C ASP A 195 7.33 -12.56 -17.44
N ASP A 196 8.58 -12.11 -17.51
CA ASP A 196 9.57 -12.24 -16.44
C ASP A 196 9.17 -11.45 -15.20
N PHE A 197 8.66 -10.23 -15.40
CA PHE A 197 8.09 -9.42 -14.34
C PHE A 197 6.92 -10.14 -13.64
N ALA A 198 5.95 -10.64 -14.41
CA ALA A 198 4.80 -11.33 -13.85
C ALA A 198 5.21 -12.60 -13.09
N ALA A 199 6.15 -13.38 -13.62
CA ALA A 199 6.68 -14.58 -12.94
C ALA A 199 7.41 -14.22 -11.63
N MET A 200 8.13 -13.11 -11.60
CA MET A 200 8.79 -12.61 -10.40
C MET A 200 7.78 -12.20 -9.33
N VAL A 201 6.77 -11.42 -9.69
CA VAL A 201 5.71 -10.98 -8.76
C VAL A 201 4.93 -12.18 -8.24
N GLU A 202 4.54 -13.12 -9.12
CA GLU A 202 3.84 -14.35 -8.75
C GLU A 202 4.62 -15.16 -7.71
N ARG A 203 5.91 -15.40 -7.96
CA ARG A 203 6.79 -16.13 -7.05
C ARG A 203 6.88 -15.44 -5.69
N ASP A 204 7.15 -14.14 -5.67
CA ASP A 204 7.42 -13.40 -4.44
C ASP A 204 6.17 -13.28 -3.57
N ILE A 205 5.01 -12.97 -4.15
CA ILE A 205 3.75 -12.86 -3.40
C ILE A 205 3.23 -14.22 -2.93
N CYS A 206 3.36 -15.27 -3.76
CA CYS A 206 3.01 -16.63 -3.36
C CYS A 206 3.88 -17.09 -2.19
N ALA A 207 5.19 -16.88 -2.25
CA ALA A 207 6.11 -17.27 -1.17
C ALA A 207 5.76 -16.54 0.14
N GLN A 208 5.49 -15.24 0.09
CA GLN A 208 5.11 -14.46 1.26
C GLN A 208 3.78 -14.93 1.87
N MET A 209 2.75 -15.07 1.06
CA MET A 209 1.45 -15.52 1.55
C MET A 209 1.46 -16.96 2.06
N GLN A 210 2.21 -17.84 1.40
CA GLN A 210 2.38 -19.20 1.88
C GLN A 210 3.01 -19.24 3.26
N HIS A 211 4.06 -18.46 3.48
CA HIS A 211 4.71 -18.33 4.78
C HIS A 211 3.70 -17.91 5.87
N ASP A 212 2.89 -16.90 5.60
CA ASP A 212 1.88 -16.38 6.54
C ASP A 212 0.77 -17.39 6.84
N TRP A 213 0.33 -18.18 5.82
CA TRP A 213 -0.63 -19.25 6.03
C TRP A 213 -0.04 -20.39 6.85
N GLU A 214 1.20 -20.79 6.58
CA GLU A 214 1.89 -21.82 7.34
C GLU A 214 2.12 -21.42 8.80
N GLU A 215 2.53 -20.17 9.05
CA GLU A 215 2.62 -19.62 10.41
C GLU A 215 1.26 -19.65 11.11
N THR A 216 0.19 -19.23 10.43
CA THR A 216 -1.17 -19.23 10.99
C THR A 216 -1.64 -20.66 11.28
N ALA A 217 -1.30 -21.62 10.43
CA ALA A 217 -1.65 -23.03 10.63
C ALA A 217 -0.98 -23.66 11.86
N ARG A 218 0.21 -23.18 12.23
CA ARG A 218 0.94 -23.63 13.44
C ARG A 218 0.34 -23.12 14.74
N LEU A 219 -0.50 -22.07 14.68
CA LEU A 219 -1.13 -21.52 15.86
C LEU A 219 -2.21 -22.49 16.41
N THR A 220 -2.33 -22.58 17.72
CA THR A 220 -3.45 -23.25 18.38
C THR A 220 -4.77 -22.51 18.09
N SER A 221 -5.91 -23.18 18.29
CA SER A 221 -7.22 -22.53 18.10
C SER A 221 -7.38 -21.27 18.93
N TRP A 222 -6.87 -21.28 20.18
CA TRP A 222 -6.88 -20.12 21.06
C TRP A 222 -6.00 -18.98 20.52
N GLN A 223 -4.80 -19.28 20.05
CA GLN A 223 -3.90 -18.25 19.49
C GLN A 223 -4.47 -17.62 18.21
N ARG A 224 -5.14 -18.43 17.37
CA ARG A 224 -5.83 -17.91 16.16
C ARG A 224 -6.97 -16.98 16.55
N GLU A 225 -7.78 -17.35 17.54
CA GLU A 225 -8.88 -16.51 18.04
C GLU A 225 -8.33 -15.21 18.64
N LEU A 226 -7.31 -15.30 19.46
CA LEU A 226 -6.66 -14.11 20.06
C LEU A 226 -6.12 -13.16 18.98
N ARG A 227 -5.44 -13.71 17.96
CA ARG A 227 -4.95 -12.93 16.82
C ARG A 227 -6.08 -12.23 16.08
N PHE A 228 -7.18 -12.96 15.80
CA PHE A 228 -8.36 -12.39 15.14
C PHE A 228 -8.97 -11.25 15.96
N GLN A 229 -9.12 -11.43 17.27
CA GLN A 229 -9.64 -10.38 18.16
C GLN A 229 -8.74 -9.16 18.22
N TRP A 230 -7.43 -9.35 18.20
CA TRP A 230 -6.44 -8.26 18.13
C TRP A 230 -6.53 -7.49 16.81
N GLU A 231 -6.60 -8.18 15.69
CA GLU A 231 -6.73 -7.57 14.36
C GLU A 231 -8.03 -6.79 14.25
N TYR A 232 -9.14 -7.35 14.71
CA TYR A 232 -10.45 -6.70 14.78
C TYR A 232 -10.41 -5.44 15.67
N ALA A 233 -9.87 -5.55 16.87
CA ALA A 233 -9.77 -4.41 17.79
C ALA A 233 -8.91 -3.30 17.19
N ARG A 234 -7.79 -3.64 16.55
CA ARG A 234 -6.91 -2.68 15.87
C ARG A 234 -7.63 -1.99 14.72
N GLU A 235 -8.35 -2.72 13.89
CA GLU A 235 -9.14 -2.15 12.78
C GLU A 235 -10.18 -1.14 13.30
N LYS A 236 -10.90 -1.49 14.36
CA LYS A 236 -11.92 -0.61 14.92
C LYS A 236 -11.33 0.59 15.69
N SER A 237 -10.13 0.46 16.24
CA SER A 237 -9.51 1.53 17.03
C SER A 237 -8.91 2.64 16.15
N VAL A 238 -8.54 2.38 14.91
CA VAL A 238 -7.94 3.38 14.00
C VAL A 238 -8.84 4.61 13.80
N ARG A 239 -10.17 4.41 13.83
CA ARG A 239 -11.17 5.48 13.68
C ARG A 239 -11.84 5.89 15.00
N PHE A 240 -11.33 5.41 16.13
CA PHE A 240 -11.94 5.69 17.43
C PHE A 240 -11.55 7.08 17.91
N THR A 241 -12.37 8.07 17.56
CA THR A 241 -12.14 9.48 17.91
C THR A 241 -12.94 9.96 19.11
N SER A 242 -13.91 9.15 19.58
CA SER A 242 -14.79 9.54 20.68
C SER A 242 -14.38 8.95 22.03
N ARG A 243 -14.69 9.70 23.11
CA ARG A 243 -14.50 9.27 24.51
C ARG A 243 -13.06 9.12 24.99
N LYS A 244 -12.12 9.92 24.43
CA LYS A 244 -10.72 9.96 24.92
C LYS A 244 -10.62 10.10 26.45
N HIS A 245 -11.51 10.87 27.07
CA HIS A 245 -11.59 11.04 28.52
C HIS A 245 -11.97 9.75 29.27
N LEU A 246 -12.83 8.90 28.70
CA LEU A 246 -13.16 7.60 29.29
C LEU A 246 -11.98 6.64 29.18
N LEU A 247 -11.30 6.61 28.02
CA LEU A 247 -10.11 5.79 27.82
C LEU A 247 -9.00 6.18 28.82
N ALA A 248 -8.73 7.47 28.96
CA ALA A 248 -7.76 7.97 29.96
C ALA A 248 -8.12 7.55 31.39
N ARG A 249 -9.42 7.62 31.75
CA ARG A 249 -9.92 7.17 33.04
C ARG A 249 -9.70 5.67 33.24
N TYR A 250 -9.99 4.84 32.24
CA TYR A 250 -9.76 3.40 32.34
C TYR A 250 -8.28 3.03 32.42
N LEU A 251 -7.41 3.70 31.67
CA LEU A 251 -5.96 3.53 31.76
C LEU A 251 -5.46 3.87 33.17
N SER A 252 -5.89 5.01 33.73
CA SER A 252 -5.56 5.39 35.11
C SER A 252 -6.03 4.37 36.16
N MET A 253 -7.22 3.76 35.95
CA MET A 253 -7.70 2.70 36.84
C MET A 253 -6.89 1.40 36.70
N LEU A 254 -6.42 1.06 35.52
CA LEU A 254 -5.51 -0.08 35.30
C LEU A 254 -4.15 0.14 35.96
N GLU A 255 -3.59 1.34 35.82
CA GLU A 255 -2.36 1.76 36.51
C GLU A 255 -2.52 1.73 38.03
N GLY A 256 -3.71 2.03 38.55
CA GLY A 256 -4.10 1.93 39.95
C GLY A 256 -4.32 0.48 40.47
N GLY A 257 -4.02 -0.54 39.67
CA GLY A 257 -4.07 -1.95 40.08
C GLY A 257 -5.43 -2.62 39.97
N HIS A 258 -6.45 -1.99 39.36
CA HIS A 258 -7.74 -2.60 39.13
C HIS A 258 -7.65 -3.66 38.01
N ARG A 259 -8.12 -4.87 38.28
CA ARG A 259 -7.98 -6.01 37.35
C ARG A 259 -9.26 -6.37 36.58
N LEU A 260 -10.40 -5.76 36.92
CA LEU A 260 -11.69 -6.05 36.29
C LEU A 260 -12.53 -4.78 36.18
N PHE A 261 -13.09 -4.54 34.99
CA PHE A 261 -14.03 -3.45 34.73
C PHE A 261 -15.27 -4.00 34.03
N ALA A 262 -16.43 -3.53 34.45
CA ALA A 262 -17.66 -3.70 33.71
C ALA A 262 -18.05 -2.35 33.08
N VAL A 263 -18.04 -2.28 31.75
CA VAL A 263 -18.56 -1.12 31.02
C VAL A 263 -20.02 -1.42 30.67
N ARG A 264 -20.94 -0.66 31.25
CA ARG A 264 -22.36 -0.71 30.87
C ARG A 264 -22.63 0.45 29.91
N GLY A 265 -23.20 0.13 28.71
CA GLY A 265 -23.67 1.08 27.71
C GLY A 265 -25.04 1.62 28.04
#